data_c8fd7a8565718ee7b7707d312f5566ae
#
_entry.id   c8fd7a8565718ee7b7707d312f5566ae
#
_cell.length_a   1.000
_cell.length_b   1.000
_cell.length_c   1.000
_cell.angle_alpha   90.00
_cell.angle_beta   90.00
_cell.angle_gamma   90.00
#
_symmetry.space_group_name_H-M   'P 1'
#
loop_
_entity.id
_entity.type
_entity.pdbx_description
1 polymer ?
#
loop_
_entity_poly.entity_id
_entity_poly.type
_entity_poly.pdbx_seq_one_letter_code
_entity_poly.pdbx_strand_id
1 'polypeptide(L)'
;MTKLTRRRWIASAGAAAAAASIPSPPVSAAGRPDVVPLPPRLKSDVFRERQARLRAGAKSRGWDAILVTPSTNLAYATGLSMSRSERLTALVLVTDGPAVLVTPAFEESNVTRDATVDDVQTWQEEQDPIAIAAKLLLRKTVGVEGSTAFSTASLLSSAASAKVEDAAPVFDALRAVKSAEELAFIQEAGRRTVLAISATHERLRRGMTESEVADVLAQEFSNLGVHGDGLVQFGPSAALPHGGPGERKLARGDAVLIDCGCRVRGYTSDVTRTVSFGPPSDDFRKVYGIVNRAQVAGIEALEVGRTGEEVDRAARKVIEDAGYGRYFTHRLGHGLGMDGHEHPYLVKGNRKPLVAGNSVTIEPGIYLPEKFGVRIEDDYGLREKGLASLSVRPQELVVLKG
;
A
#
# COMPACT_ATOMS: atom_id res chain seq x y z
N MET A 1 50.00 10.86 50.03
CA MET A 1 50.51 9.75 49.21
C MET A 1 49.35 8.91 48.79
N THR A 2 48.93 8.94 47.52
CA THR A 2 48.83 7.82 46.65
C THR A 2 47.91 8.11 45.46
N LYS A 3 48.49 8.22 44.37
CA LYS A 3 48.21 7.99 42.93
C LYS A 3 46.78 8.00 42.40
N LEU A 4 46.52 9.01 41.54
CA LEU A 4 45.51 9.02 40.48
C LEU A 4 45.75 7.90 39.47
N THR A 5 44.69 7.19 39.10
CA THR A 5 44.66 6.34 37.90
C THR A 5 43.71 6.93 36.84
N ARG A 6 44.26 7.20 35.67
CA ARG A 6 43.56 7.70 34.46
C ARG A 6 42.56 6.66 33.93
N ARG A 7 41.28 7.04 33.81
CA ARG A 7 40.33 6.31 33.01
C ARG A 7 40.52 6.69 31.55
N ARG A 8 40.86 5.70 30.74
CA ARG A 8 40.88 5.78 29.27
C ARG A 8 39.45 5.85 28.76
N TRP A 9 39.15 6.90 28.00
CA TRP A 9 37.98 6.97 27.13
C TRP A 9 38.23 6.14 25.90
N ILE A 10 37.43 5.07 25.69
CA ILE A 10 37.37 4.35 24.43
C ILE A 10 36.27 5.05 23.63
N ALA A 11 36.69 5.77 22.60
CA ALA A 11 35.80 6.29 21.58
C ALA A 11 35.39 5.11 20.67
N SER A 12 34.17 4.62 20.81
CA SER A 12 33.57 3.73 19.82
C SER A 12 33.11 4.55 18.63
N ALA A 13 33.85 4.50 17.54
CA ALA A 13 33.42 5.01 16.26
C ALA A 13 32.27 4.11 15.76
N GLY A 14 31.05 4.57 15.84
CA GLY A 14 29.90 3.95 15.20
C GLY A 14 30.05 4.09 13.68
N ALA A 15 30.26 2.97 13.01
CA ALA A 15 30.20 2.90 11.56
C ALA A 15 28.74 3.12 11.14
N ALA A 16 28.41 4.30 10.61
CA ALA A 16 27.18 4.53 9.88
C ALA A 16 27.20 3.66 8.63
N ALA A 17 26.34 2.63 8.60
CA ALA A 17 26.10 1.86 7.40
C ALA A 17 25.45 2.78 6.35
N ALA A 18 26.24 3.18 5.36
CA ALA A 18 25.74 3.92 4.21
C ALA A 18 24.73 3.02 3.46
N ALA A 19 23.45 3.37 3.52
CA ALA A 19 22.46 2.82 2.64
C ALA A 19 22.89 3.13 1.20
N ALA A 20 23.18 2.11 0.41
CA ALA A 20 23.47 2.27 -1.01
C ALA A 20 22.20 2.79 -1.70
N SER A 21 22.07 4.09 -1.83
CA SER A 21 21.06 4.73 -2.65
C SER A 21 21.38 4.44 -4.12
N ILE A 22 20.46 3.81 -4.83
CA ILE A 22 20.50 3.79 -6.29
C ILE A 22 20.33 5.26 -6.70
N PRO A 23 21.26 5.84 -7.49
CA PRO A 23 21.13 7.22 -7.93
C PRO A 23 19.88 7.36 -8.78
N SER A 24 18.94 8.21 -8.35
CA SER A 24 17.83 8.63 -9.19
C SER A 24 18.37 9.45 -10.34
N PRO A 25 17.91 9.25 -11.57
CA PRO A 25 18.31 10.12 -12.69
C PRO A 25 17.89 11.56 -12.38
N PRO A 26 18.68 12.57 -12.77
CA PRO A 26 18.36 13.97 -12.53
C PRO A 26 17.02 14.31 -13.21
N VAL A 27 16.11 14.92 -12.46
CA VAL A 27 14.88 15.51 -13.03
C VAL A 27 15.31 16.73 -13.85
N SER A 28 15.26 16.61 -15.17
CA SER A 28 15.56 17.70 -16.09
C SER A 28 14.44 18.75 -16.01
N ALA A 29 14.80 20.01 -15.80
CA ALA A 29 13.87 21.15 -15.75
C ALA A 29 13.32 21.60 -17.12
N ALA A 30 13.45 20.80 -18.16
CA ALA A 30 12.96 21.12 -19.51
C ALA A 30 12.68 19.84 -20.30
N GLY A 31 11.41 19.43 -20.32
CA GLY A 31 10.91 18.33 -21.13
C GLY A 31 10.03 17.38 -20.30
N ARG A 32 8.92 16.92 -20.88
CA ARG A 32 8.14 15.82 -20.31
C ARG A 32 9.10 14.66 -20.05
N PRO A 33 9.10 14.04 -18.84
CA PRO A 33 9.95 12.88 -18.62
C PRO A 33 9.57 11.81 -19.64
N ASP A 34 10.57 11.19 -20.27
CA ASP A 34 10.33 10.04 -21.15
C ASP A 34 9.53 9.01 -20.36
N VAL A 35 8.35 8.66 -20.86
CA VAL A 35 7.48 7.66 -20.22
C VAL A 35 8.18 6.31 -20.36
N VAL A 36 8.88 5.91 -19.33
CA VAL A 36 9.51 4.59 -19.26
C VAL A 36 8.42 3.53 -19.39
N PRO A 37 8.58 2.52 -20.29
CA PRO A 37 7.61 1.44 -20.41
C PRO A 37 7.34 0.77 -19.06
N LEU A 38 6.08 0.36 -18.86
CA LEU A 38 5.74 -0.42 -17.66
C LEU A 38 6.51 -1.75 -17.63
N PRO A 39 6.96 -2.22 -16.46
CA PRO A 39 7.60 -3.53 -16.35
C PRO A 39 6.69 -4.64 -16.89
N PRO A 40 7.24 -5.79 -17.34
CA PRO A 40 6.45 -6.90 -17.83
C PRO A 40 5.46 -7.41 -16.79
N ARG A 41 4.37 -8.07 -17.22
CA ARG A 41 3.42 -8.71 -16.31
C ARG A 41 4.05 -9.95 -15.68
N LEU A 42 3.57 -10.35 -14.50
CA LEU A 42 3.91 -11.64 -13.89
C LEU A 42 3.49 -12.77 -14.85
N LYS A 43 4.31 -13.82 -14.90
CA LYS A 43 4.04 -15.00 -15.70
C LYS A 43 3.13 -15.98 -14.95
N SER A 44 2.56 -16.94 -15.67
CA SER A 44 1.64 -17.95 -15.11
C SER A 44 2.28 -18.85 -14.03
N ASP A 45 3.60 -19.07 -14.10
CA ASP A 45 4.33 -19.85 -13.09
C ASP A 45 4.27 -19.20 -11.70
N VAL A 46 4.31 -17.86 -11.62
CA VAL A 46 4.15 -17.13 -10.36
C VAL A 46 2.76 -17.41 -9.73
N PHE A 47 1.70 -17.41 -10.53
CA PHE A 47 0.35 -17.72 -10.03
C PHE A 47 0.22 -19.18 -9.62
N ARG A 48 0.85 -20.11 -10.32
CA ARG A 48 0.91 -21.52 -9.91
C ARG A 48 1.64 -21.69 -8.57
N GLU A 49 2.74 -20.99 -8.35
CA GLU A 49 3.44 -21.00 -7.07
C GLU A 49 2.56 -20.41 -5.93
N ARG A 50 1.88 -19.30 -6.18
CA ARG A 50 0.94 -18.71 -5.21
C ARG A 50 -0.20 -19.69 -4.86
N GLN A 51 -0.78 -20.36 -5.84
CA GLN A 51 -1.77 -21.40 -5.61
C GLN A 51 -1.21 -22.56 -4.78
N ALA A 52 0.02 -23.00 -5.04
CA ALA A 52 0.66 -24.03 -4.23
C ALA A 52 0.82 -23.59 -2.76
N ARG A 53 1.25 -22.35 -2.51
CA ARG A 53 1.35 -21.78 -1.15
C ARG A 53 -0.04 -21.64 -0.48
N LEU A 54 -1.06 -21.24 -1.23
CA LEU A 54 -2.44 -21.17 -0.73
C LEU A 54 -2.94 -22.57 -0.34
N ARG A 55 -2.69 -23.60 -1.15
CA ARG A 55 -3.01 -25.00 -0.83
C ARG A 55 -2.29 -25.49 0.43
N ALA A 56 -1.02 -25.16 0.59
CA ALA A 56 -0.26 -25.47 1.80
C ALA A 56 -0.88 -24.80 3.05
N GLY A 57 -1.28 -23.54 2.92
CA GLY A 57 -2.00 -22.81 3.97
C GLY A 57 -3.35 -23.43 4.29
N ALA A 58 -4.12 -23.85 3.29
CA ALA A 58 -5.37 -24.57 3.46
C ALA A 58 -5.17 -25.90 4.20
N LYS A 59 -4.18 -26.68 3.76
CA LYS A 59 -3.86 -27.98 4.34
C LYS A 59 -3.47 -27.90 5.82
N SER A 60 -2.69 -26.87 6.19
CA SER A 60 -2.30 -26.64 7.59
C SER A 60 -3.48 -26.30 8.51
N ARG A 61 -4.62 -25.91 7.95
CA ARG A 61 -5.88 -25.59 8.65
C ARG A 61 -6.92 -26.72 8.54
N GLY A 62 -6.62 -27.78 7.84
CA GLY A 62 -7.56 -28.88 7.59
C GLY A 62 -8.67 -28.49 6.61
N TRP A 63 -8.44 -27.52 5.72
CA TRP A 63 -9.40 -27.16 4.68
C TRP A 63 -9.22 -28.02 3.44
N ASP A 64 -10.33 -28.44 2.84
CA ASP A 64 -10.36 -29.21 1.61
C ASP A 64 -10.30 -28.32 0.36
N ALA A 65 -10.68 -27.04 0.51
CA ALA A 65 -10.65 -26.06 -0.57
C ALA A 65 -10.58 -24.63 -0.04
N ILE A 66 -10.19 -23.70 -0.92
CA ILE A 66 -10.38 -22.24 -0.73
C ILE A 66 -11.34 -21.76 -1.80
N LEU A 67 -12.34 -20.95 -1.39
CA LEU A 67 -13.26 -20.23 -2.27
C LEU A 67 -12.86 -18.76 -2.34
N VAL A 68 -12.74 -18.22 -3.57
CA VAL A 68 -12.37 -16.82 -3.81
C VAL A 68 -13.30 -16.21 -4.84
N THR A 69 -14.01 -15.17 -4.47
CA THR A 69 -14.83 -14.38 -5.41
C THR A 69 -14.02 -13.19 -5.97
N PRO A 70 -14.53 -12.43 -6.97
CA PRO A 70 -13.83 -11.28 -7.54
C PRO A 70 -13.35 -10.32 -6.47
N SER A 71 -12.04 -10.21 -6.36
CA SER A 71 -11.32 -9.44 -5.33
C SER A 71 -9.84 -9.35 -5.70
N THR A 72 -9.09 -8.60 -4.92
CA THR A 72 -7.61 -8.59 -4.99
C THR A 72 -7.02 -9.99 -4.79
N ASN A 73 -7.66 -10.82 -3.95
CA ASN A 73 -7.21 -12.18 -3.70
C ASN A 73 -7.44 -13.13 -4.91
N LEU A 74 -8.48 -12.88 -5.72
CA LEU A 74 -8.66 -13.58 -7.00
C LEU A 74 -7.51 -13.22 -7.96
N ALA A 75 -7.23 -11.92 -8.09
CA ALA A 75 -6.12 -11.45 -8.94
C ALA A 75 -4.75 -11.96 -8.44
N TYR A 76 -4.53 -12.03 -7.12
CA TYR A 76 -3.33 -12.62 -6.52
C TYR A 76 -3.17 -14.10 -6.87
N ALA A 77 -4.27 -14.86 -6.80
CA ALA A 77 -4.24 -16.31 -7.02
C ALA A 77 -4.16 -16.72 -8.50
N THR A 78 -4.70 -15.90 -9.42
CA THR A 78 -4.90 -16.32 -10.81
C THR A 78 -4.37 -15.36 -11.87
N GLY A 79 -4.05 -14.12 -11.52
CA GLY A 79 -3.77 -13.04 -12.48
C GLY A 79 -5.02 -12.35 -13.03
N LEU A 80 -6.22 -12.90 -12.82
CA LEU A 80 -7.47 -12.35 -13.31
C LEU A 80 -7.94 -11.20 -12.41
N SER A 81 -8.04 -10.01 -12.99
CA SER A 81 -8.68 -8.85 -12.35
C SER A 81 -10.10 -8.71 -12.87
N MET A 82 -11.09 -8.74 -11.98
CA MET A 82 -12.49 -8.74 -12.31
C MET A 82 -13.28 -7.96 -11.25
N SER A 83 -14.24 -7.16 -11.68
CA SER A 83 -15.17 -6.47 -10.79
C SER A 83 -16.21 -7.41 -10.24
N ARG A 84 -16.71 -7.13 -9.04
CA ARG A 84 -17.87 -7.83 -8.50
C ARG A 84 -19.13 -7.46 -9.25
N SER A 85 -20.00 -8.45 -9.43
CA SER A 85 -21.37 -8.26 -9.89
C SER A 85 -22.30 -9.15 -9.07
N GLU A 86 -23.59 -9.09 -9.34
CA GLU A 86 -24.60 -10.00 -8.79
C GLU A 86 -24.45 -11.44 -9.35
N ARG A 87 -23.74 -11.59 -10.47
CA ARG A 87 -23.47 -12.89 -11.10
C ARG A 87 -22.28 -13.57 -10.45
N LEU A 88 -22.46 -14.83 -10.07
CA LEU A 88 -21.39 -15.57 -9.41
C LEU A 88 -20.22 -15.83 -10.36
N THR A 89 -19.07 -15.29 -10.00
CA THR A 89 -17.76 -15.80 -10.41
C THR A 89 -17.03 -16.25 -9.16
N ALA A 90 -16.47 -17.46 -9.14
CA ALA A 90 -15.77 -17.99 -7.99
C ALA A 90 -14.66 -18.97 -8.40
N LEU A 91 -13.45 -18.73 -7.91
CA LEU A 91 -12.37 -19.72 -7.91
C LEU A 91 -12.61 -20.69 -6.76
N VAL A 92 -12.64 -21.98 -7.08
CA VAL A 92 -12.54 -23.08 -6.12
C VAL A 92 -11.15 -23.69 -6.26
N LEU A 93 -10.28 -23.40 -5.32
CA LEU A 93 -8.92 -23.95 -5.24
C LEU A 93 -8.96 -25.18 -4.35
N VAL A 94 -9.08 -26.37 -4.95
CA VAL A 94 -9.11 -27.64 -4.20
C VAL A 94 -7.71 -27.93 -3.65
N THR A 95 -7.62 -28.28 -2.35
CA THR A 95 -6.33 -28.44 -1.64
C THR A 95 -5.45 -29.52 -2.26
N ASP A 96 -6.01 -30.68 -2.52
CA ASP A 96 -5.31 -31.79 -3.21
C ASP A 96 -5.97 -32.05 -4.60
N GLY A 97 -6.25 -31.00 -5.37
CA GLY A 97 -6.95 -31.09 -6.66
C GLY A 97 -6.80 -29.83 -7.53
N PRO A 98 -7.69 -29.66 -8.52
CA PRO A 98 -7.60 -28.57 -9.48
C PRO A 98 -7.97 -27.20 -8.90
N ALA A 99 -7.54 -26.16 -9.62
CA ALA A 99 -8.06 -24.80 -9.51
C ALA A 99 -9.15 -24.63 -10.55
N VAL A 100 -10.41 -24.58 -10.11
CA VAL A 100 -11.59 -24.47 -11.00
C VAL A 100 -12.22 -23.10 -10.85
N LEU A 101 -12.41 -22.39 -11.97
CA LEU A 101 -13.14 -21.13 -11.98
C LEU A 101 -14.55 -21.34 -12.49
N VAL A 102 -15.56 -21.04 -11.67
CA VAL A 102 -16.98 -21.01 -12.06
C VAL A 102 -17.32 -19.58 -12.47
N THR A 103 -17.88 -19.36 -13.66
CA THR A 103 -18.15 -18.01 -14.20
C THR A 103 -19.32 -18.01 -15.18
N PRO A 104 -20.00 -16.86 -15.44
CA PRO A 104 -20.98 -16.77 -16.53
C PRO A 104 -20.37 -17.15 -17.88
N ALA A 105 -21.14 -17.79 -18.76
CA ALA A 105 -20.64 -18.24 -20.05
C ALA A 105 -20.13 -17.10 -20.95
N PHE A 106 -20.73 -15.91 -20.86
CA PHE A 106 -20.26 -14.75 -21.65
C PHE A 106 -18.90 -14.20 -21.20
N GLU A 107 -18.41 -14.57 -20.01
CA GLU A 107 -17.06 -14.19 -19.51
C GLU A 107 -15.98 -15.21 -19.87
N GLU A 108 -16.34 -16.37 -20.42
CA GLU A 108 -15.42 -17.50 -20.66
C GLU A 108 -14.15 -17.10 -21.42
N SER A 109 -14.30 -16.33 -22.49
CA SER A 109 -13.17 -15.92 -23.33
C SER A 109 -12.19 -14.99 -22.58
N ASN A 110 -12.69 -14.09 -21.75
CA ASN A 110 -11.87 -13.19 -20.92
C ASN A 110 -11.11 -13.99 -19.85
N VAL A 111 -11.84 -14.87 -19.17
CA VAL A 111 -11.30 -15.72 -18.11
C VAL A 111 -10.23 -16.68 -18.64
N THR A 112 -10.51 -17.38 -19.73
CA THR A 112 -9.58 -18.35 -20.33
C THR A 112 -8.29 -17.70 -20.79
N ARG A 113 -8.35 -16.47 -21.28
CA ARG A 113 -7.18 -15.72 -21.71
C ARG A 113 -6.32 -15.24 -20.54
N ASP A 114 -6.93 -14.74 -19.45
CA ASP A 114 -6.26 -13.96 -18.42
C ASP A 114 -6.04 -14.74 -17.12
N ALA A 115 -6.83 -15.78 -16.83
CA ALA A 115 -6.73 -16.54 -15.60
C ALA A 115 -5.76 -17.71 -15.69
N THR A 116 -4.94 -17.89 -14.65
CA THR A 116 -4.16 -19.12 -14.44
C THR A 116 -4.96 -20.09 -13.59
N VAL A 117 -5.71 -20.99 -14.24
CA VAL A 117 -6.55 -22.03 -13.62
C VAL A 117 -6.40 -23.36 -14.36
N ASP A 118 -6.91 -24.44 -13.81
CA ASP A 118 -6.86 -25.78 -14.42
C ASP A 118 -8.11 -26.08 -15.25
N ASP A 119 -9.27 -25.53 -14.85
CA ASP A 119 -10.55 -25.73 -15.49
C ASP A 119 -11.43 -24.49 -15.36
N VAL A 120 -12.32 -24.27 -16.32
CA VAL A 120 -13.34 -23.21 -16.32
C VAL A 120 -14.71 -23.85 -16.52
N GLN A 121 -15.57 -23.74 -15.51
CA GLN A 121 -16.96 -24.18 -15.57
C GLN A 121 -17.87 -22.98 -15.77
N THR A 122 -18.56 -22.94 -16.89
CA THR A 122 -19.46 -21.83 -17.22
C THR A 122 -20.92 -22.18 -16.88
N TRP A 123 -21.74 -21.15 -16.69
CA TRP A 123 -23.17 -21.24 -16.47
C TRP A 123 -23.94 -20.23 -17.33
N GLN A 124 -25.14 -20.61 -17.75
CA GLN A 124 -26.09 -19.80 -18.51
C GLN A 124 -27.06 -19.09 -17.55
N GLU A 125 -27.66 -17.98 -17.97
CA GLU A 125 -28.55 -17.15 -17.13
C GLU A 125 -29.75 -17.92 -16.51
N GLU A 126 -30.21 -19.00 -17.13
CA GLU A 126 -31.27 -19.86 -16.59
C GLU A 126 -30.79 -20.93 -15.62
N GLN A 127 -29.48 -21.07 -15.41
CA GLN A 127 -28.89 -22.06 -14.51
C GLN A 127 -28.65 -21.47 -13.12
N ASP A 128 -28.63 -22.35 -12.11
CA ASP A 128 -28.23 -21.97 -10.74
C ASP A 128 -26.71 -22.09 -10.56
N PRO A 129 -25.98 -20.96 -10.53
CA PRO A 129 -24.54 -20.98 -10.38
C PRO A 129 -24.08 -21.45 -8.98
N ILE A 130 -24.93 -21.28 -7.95
CA ILE A 130 -24.67 -21.79 -6.61
C ILE A 130 -24.65 -23.31 -6.63
N ALA A 131 -25.62 -23.95 -7.29
CA ALA A 131 -25.66 -25.40 -7.40
C ALA A 131 -24.45 -25.97 -8.18
N ILE A 132 -23.93 -25.22 -9.18
CA ILE A 132 -22.73 -25.63 -9.93
C ILE A 132 -21.50 -25.57 -9.04
N ALA A 133 -21.25 -24.45 -8.38
CA ALA A 133 -20.10 -24.27 -7.49
C ALA A 133 -20.18 -25.21 -6.27
N ALA A 134 -21.37 -25.45 -5.72
CA ALA A 134 -21.58 -26.33 -4.58
C ALA A 134 -21.14 -27.78 -4.83
N LYS A 135 -21.24 -28.29 -6.08
CA LYS A 135 -20.74 -29.63 -6.42
C LYS A 135 -19.26 -29.82 -6.14
N LEU A 136 -18.47 -28.75 -6.31
CA LEU A 136 -17.02 -28.75 -6.03
C LEU A 136 -16.71 -28.73 -4.53
N LEU A 137 -17.68 -28.33 -3.69
CA LEU A 137 -17.55 -28.09 -2.26
C LEU A 137 -18.31 -29.09 -1.37
N LEU A 138 -18.93 -30.14 -1.95
CA LEU A 138 -19.77 -31.06 -1.22
C LEU A 138 -19.12 -31.67 0.02
N ARG A 139 -19.74 -31.41 1.20
CA ARG A 139 -19.33 -31.91 2.53
C ARG A 139 -17.89 -31.58 2.91
N LYS A 140 -17.32 -30.48 2.37
CA LYS A 140 -15.95 -30.02 2.61
C LYS A 140 -15.88 -28.98 3.71
N THR A 141 -14.70 -28.84 4.29
CA THR A 141 -14.33 -27.65 5.06
C THR A 141 -13.64 -26.68 4.10
N VAL A 142 -14.17 -25.47 3.98
CA VAL A 142 -13.78 -24.50 2.95
C VAL A 142 -13.34 -23.20 3.60
N GLY A 143 -12.11 -22.77 3.30
CA GLY A 143 -11.65 -21.41 3.61
C GLY A 143 -12.31 -20.45 2.60
N VAL A 144 -13.10 -19.50 3.07
CA VAL A 144 -13.76 -18.50 2.21
C VAL A 144 -13.02 -17.17 2.32
N GLU A 145 -12.68 -16.58 1.19
CA GLU A 145 -12.01 -15.28 1.11
C GLU A 145 -12.87 -14.19 1.77
N GLY A 146 -12.24 -13.36 2.64
CA GLY A 146 -12.93 -12.47 3.57
C GLY A 146 -13.80 -11.39 2.93
N SER A 147 -13.57 -11.04 1.65
CA SER A 147 -14.40 -10.08 0.93
C SER A 147 -15.58 -10.71 0.18
N THR A 148 -15.74 -12.05 0.24
CA THR A 148 -16.90 -12.74 -0.33
C THR A 148 -18.18 -12.28 0.38
N ALA A 149 -19.23 -11.94 -0.39
CA ALA A 149 -20.49 -11.53 0.21
C ALA A 149 -21.04 -12.65 1.13
N PHE A 150 -21.49 -12.26 2.31
CA PHE A 150 -22.04 -13.21 3.30
C PHE A 150 -23.18 -14.06 2.71
N SER A 151 -24.04 -13.47 1.89
CA SER A 151 -25.10 -14.18 1.20
C SER A 151 -24.57 -15.31 0.28
N THR A 152 -23.52 -15.03 -0.49
CA THR A 152 -22.89 -16.02 -1.37
C THR A 152 -22.26 -17.15 -0.55
N ALA A 153 -21.50 -16.82 0.48
CA ALA A 153 -20.89 -17.82 1.38
C ALA A 153 -21.94 -18.70 2.07
N SER A 154 -23.04 -18.10 2.55
CA SER A 154 -24.15 -18.81 3.20
C SER A 154 -24.89 -19.74 2.25
N LEU A 155 -25.20 -19.28 1.02
CA LEU A 155 -25.86 -20.10 0.01
C LEU A 155 -24.99 -21.29 -0.40
N LEU A 156 -23.70 -21.08 -0.66
CA LEU A 156 -22.77 -22.15 -1.02
C LEU A 156 -22.58 -23.15 0.13
N SER A 157 -22.45 -22.67 1.37
CA SER A 157 -22.38 -23.53 2.56
C SER A 157 -23.60 -24.44 2.67
N SER A 158 -24.81 -23.87 2.53
CA SER A 158 -26.06 -24.60 2.62
C SER A 158 -26.22 -25.61 1.48
N ALA A 159 -26.01 -25.19 0.22
CA ALA A 159 -26.15 -26.02 -0.95
C ALA A 159 -25.16 -27.20 -0.99
N ALA A 160 -23.94 -26.98 -0.52
CA ALA A 160 -22.86 -27.97 -0.44
C ALA A 160 -22.85 -28.78 0.86
N SER A 161 -23.63 -28.43 1.87
CA SER A 161 -23.44 -28.92 3.25
C SER A 161 -22.00 -28.77 3.72
N ALA A 162 -21.36 -27.64 3.36
CA ALA A 162 -19.96 -27.36 3.62
C ALA A 162 -19.79 -26.53 4.90
N LYS A 163 -18.75 -26.83 5.66
CA LYS A 163 -18.29 -25.96 6.77
C LYS A 163 -17.45 -24.84 6.17
N VAL A 164 -17.76 -23.59 6.49
CA VAL A 164 -16.99 -22.42 6.01
C VAL A 164 -16.20 -21.79 7.14
N GLU A 165 -14.98 -21.36 6.84
CA GLU A 165 -14.06 -20.67 7.74
C GLU A 165 -13.42 -19.47 7.02
N ASP A 166 -12.93 -18.49 7.76
CA ASP A 166 -12.28 -17.29 7.20
C ASP A 166 -10.88 -17.60 6.65
N ALA A 167 -10.67 -17.35 5.36
CA ALA A 167 -9.38 -17.54 4.69
C ALA A 167 -8.49 -16.29 4.72
N ALA A 168 -8.95 -15.14 5.21
CA ALA A 168 -8.17 -13.91 5.24
C ALA A 168 -6.79 -14.11 5.88
N PRO A 169 -6.60 -14.83 7.02
CA PRO A 169 -5.28 -15.00 7.61
C PRO A 169 -4.26 -15.74 6.74
N VAL A 170 -4.70 -16.57 5.79
CA VAL A 170 -3.80 -17.24 4.84
C VAL A 170 -3.36 -16.28 3.74
N PHE A 171 -4.30 -15.53 3.17
CA PHE A 171 -3.99 -14.50 2.16
C PHE A 171 -3.11 -13.40 2.74
N ASP A 172 -3.44 -12.88 3.90
CA ASP A 172 -2.69 -11.82 4.59
C ASP A 172 -1.23 -12.22 4.82
N ALA A 173 -1.00 -13.44 5.31
CA ALA A 173 0.34 -13.94 5.56
C ALA A 173 1.17 -14.09 4.26
N LEU A 174 0.55 -14.52 3.17
CA LEU A 174 1.22 -14.71 1.89
C LEU A 174 1.48 -13.38 1.17
N ARG A 175 0.48 -12.49 1.16
CA ARG A 175 0.57 -11.19 0.51
C ARG A 175 1.47 -10.20 1.25
N ALA A 176 1.59 -10.34 2.58
CA ALA A 176 2.50 -9.51 3.37
C ALA A 176 3.96 -9.63 2.92
N VAL A 177 4.36 -10.77 2.34
CA VAL A 177 5.74 -11.03 1.91
C VAL A 177 5.82 -10.97 0.39
N LYS A 178 6.35 -9.86 -0.14
CA LYS A 178 6.50 -9.57 -1.56
C LYS A 178 7.76 -10.22 -2.14
N SER A 179 7.66 -10.70 -3.36
CA SER A 179 8.83 -11.05 -4.17
C SER A 179 9.61 -9.81 -4.61
N ALA A 180 10.80 -10.01 -5.16
CA ALA A 180 11.58 -8.91 -5.74
C ALA A 180 10.86 -8.22 -6.91
N GLU A 181 10.11 -8.98 -7.72
CA GLU A 181 9.32 -8.45 -8.83
C GLU A 181 8.13 -7.62 -8.33
N GLU A 182 7.44 -8.07 -7.27
CA GLU A 182 6.35 -7.33 -6.64
C GLU A 182 6.85 -6.01 -6.04
N LEU A 183 8.01 -6.01 -5.35
CA LEU A 183 8.63 -4.79 -4.85
C LEU A 183 9.06 -3.84 -5.97
N ALA A 184 9.49 -4.36 -7.13
CA ALA A 184 9.82 -3.54 -8.30
C ALA A 184 8.57 -2.85 -8.90
N PHE A 185 7.39 -3.50 -8.84
CA PHE A 185 6.14 -2.86 -9.26
C PHE A 185 5.73 -1.71 -8.34
N ILE A 186 5.85 -1.90 -7.02
CA ILE A 186 5.59 -0.85 -6.02
C ILE A 186 6.58 0.31 -6.21
N GLN A 187 7.86 0.01 -6.42
CA GLN A 187 8.89 1.02 -6.66
C GLN A 187 8.61 1.84 -7.92
N GLU A 188 8.20 1.21 -9.02
CA GLU A 188 7.82 1.93 -10.23
C GLU A 188 6.55 2.78 -10.03
N ALA A 189 5.58 2.28 -9.27
CA ALA A 189 4.41 3.07 -8.86
C ALA A 189 4.83 4.29 -8.03
N GLY A 190 5.67 4.11 -6.99
CA GLY A 190 6.20 5.20 -6.15
C GLY A 190 6.98 6.24 -6.95
N ARG A 191 7.81 5.80 -7.90
CA ARG A 191 8.53 6.70 -8.81
C ARG A 191 7.58 7.58 -9.63
N ARG A 192 6.53 6.98 -10.21
CA ARG A 192 5.52 7.74 -10.99
C ARG A 192 4.71 8.68 -10.11
N THR A 193 4.38 8.26 -8.91
CA THR A 193 3.66 9.10 -7.94
C THR A 193 4.47 10.34 -7.57
N VAL A 194 5.75 10.20 -7.25
CA VAL A 194 6.62 11.35 -6.96
C VAL A 194 6.75 12.29 -8.15
N LEU A 195 6.82 11.76 -9.38
CA LEU A 195 6.84 12.58 -10.59
C LEU A 195 5.53 13.32 -10.82
N ALA A 196 4.37 12.66 -10.62
CA ALA A 196 3.06 13.29 -10.75
C ALA A 196 2.88 14.44 -9.74
N ILE A 197 3.27 14.21 -8.47
CA ILE A 197 3.26 15.25 -7.43
C ILE A 197 4.14 16.44 -7.85
N SER A 198 5.36 16.16 -8.31
CA SER A 198 6.30 17.23 -8.71
C SER A 198 5.75 18.06 -9.87
N ALA A 199 5.21 17.41 -10.91
CA ALA A 199 4.57 18.08 -12.04
C ALA A 199 3.32 18.87 -11.61
N THR A 200 2.54 18.35 -10.68
CA THR A 200 1.40 19.06 -10.09
C THR A 200 1.85 20.31 -9.34
N HIS A 201 2.92 20.25 -8.55
CA HIS A 201 3.48 21.41 -7.83
C HIS A 201 3.88 22.54 -8.79
N GLU A 202 4.44 22.23 -9.96
CA GLU A 202 4.81 23.25 -10.98
C GLU A 202 3.58 23.96 -11.58
N ARG A 203 2.41 23.32 -11.53
CA ARG A 203 1.16 23.83 -12.07
C ARG A 203 0.30 24.59 -11.06
N LEU A 204 0.66 24.60 -9.78
CA LEU A 204 -0.08 25.31 -8.74
C LEU A 204 -0.11 26.81 -9.02
N ARG A 205 -1.29 27.40 -8.87
CA ARG A 205 -1.53 28.84 -9.02
C ARG A 205 -2.46 29.32 -7.92
N ARG A 206 -2.22 30.50 -7.41
CA ARG A 206 -3.12 31.15 -6.42
C ARG A 206 -4.56 31.17 -6.94
N GLY A 207 -5.51 30.83 -6.07
CA GLY A 207 -6.93 30.81 -6.37
C GLY A 207 -7.47 29.50 -6.94
N MET A 208 -6.62 28.53 -7.30
CA MET A 208 -7.07 27.17 -7.65
C MET A 208 -7.75 26.52 -6.45
N THR A 209 -8.80 25.75 -6.68
CA THR A 209 -9.44 24.92 -5.65
C THR A 209 -8.70 23.61 -5.45
N GLU A 210 -8.95 22.93 -4.33
CA GLU A 210 -8.42 21.60 -4.06
C GLU A 210 -8.87 20.59 -5.13
N SER A 211 -10.14 20.69 -5.55
CA SER A 211 -10.71 19.87 -6.63
C SER A 211 -9.99 20.09 -7.97
N GLU A 212 -9.76 21.35 -8.36
CA GLU A 212 -9.02 21.68 -9.59
C GLU A 212 -7.58 21.13 -9.56
N VAL A 213 -6.93 21.14 -8.39
CA VAL A 213 -5.58 20.57 -8.26
C VAL A 213 -5.60 19.04 -8.26
N ALA A 214 -6.65 18.41 -7.72
CA ALA A 214 -6.84 16.96 -7.83
C ALA A 214 -7.02 16.53 -9.30
N ASP A 215 -7.74 17.30 -10.10
CA ASP A 215 -7.87 17.06 -11.54
C ASP A 215 -6.52 17.19 -12.27
N VAL A 216 -5.71 18.20 -11.90
CA VAL A 216 -4.33 18.35 -12.41
C VAL A 216 -3.50 17.13 -12.06
N LEU A 217 -3.56 16.64 -10.81
CA LEU A 217 -2.83 15.45 -10.36
C LEU A 217 -3.23 14.20 -11.16
N ALA A 218 -4.54 13.97 -11.36
CA ALA A 218 -5.05 12.86 -12.17
C ALA A 218 -4.56 12.95 -13.62
N GLN A 219 -4.50 14.16 -14.20
CA GLN A 219 -3.94 14.38 -15.53
C GLN A 219 -2.44 14.06 -15.58
N GLU A 220 -1.66 14.42 -14.54
CA GLU A 220 -0.22 14.10 -14.51
C GLU A 220 0.03 12.59 -14.38
N PHE A 221 -0.80 11.85 -13.62
CA PHE A 221 -0.75 10.39 -13.64
C PHE A 221 -1.05 9.81 -15.04
N SER A 222 -2.08 10.34 -15.70
CA SER A 222 -2.42 9.93 -17.07
C SER A 222 -1.28 10.21 -18.07
N ASN A 223 -0.61 11.36 -17.94
CA ASN A 223 0.57 11.71 -18.75
C ASN A 223 1.74 10.73 -18.53
N LEU A 224 1.82 10.12 -17.37
CA LEU A 224 2.80 9.08 -17.03
C LEU A 224 2.34 7.67 -17.41
N GLY A 225 1.17 7.51 -18.07
CA GLY A 225 0.65 6.22 -18.53
C GLY A 225 0.16 5.29 -17.41
N VAL A 226 -0.32 5.87 -16.29
CA VAL A 226 -0.91 5.14 -15.16
C VAL A 226 -2.21 5.81 -14.73
N HIS A 227 -3.03 5.07 -13.99
CA HIS A 227 -4.17 5.63 -13.27
C HIS A 227 -3.76 5.85 -11.81
N GLY A 228 -3.98 7.05 -11.33
CA GLY A 228 -3.74 7.44 -9.96
C GLY A 228 -4.67 8.57 -9.57
N ASP A 229 -4.93 8.68 -8.30
CA ASP A 229 -5.74 9.72 -7.68
C ASP A 229 -5.20 10.04 -6.28
N GLY A 230 -5.79 11.01 -5.62
CA GLY A 230 -5.38 11.35 -4.28
C GLY A 230 -6.14 12.49 -3.67
N LEU A 231 -5.83 12.69 -2.40
CA LEU A 231 -6.30 13.75 -1.56
C LEU A 231 -5.44 15.00 -1.79
N VAL A 232 -6.08 16.12 -2.03
CA VAL A 232 -5.44 17.44 -2.09
C VAL A 232 -6.09 18.36 -1.08
N GLN A 233 -5.29 18.96 -0.20
CA GLN A 233 -5.78 19.83 0.87
C GLN A 233 -4.89 21.04 1.07
N PHE A 234 -5.47 22.21 1.39
CA PHE A 234 -4.74 23.45 1.60
C PHE A 234 -5.00 24.04 3.00
N GLY A 235 -3.95 24.55 3.65
CA GLY A 235 -4.06 25.25 4.93
C GLY A 235 -4.91 24.49 5.96
N PRO A 236 -6.03 25.08 6.49
CA PRO A 236 -6.88 24.44 7.49
C PRO A 236 -7.50 23.10 7.09
N SER A 237 -7.83 22.87 5.80
CA SER A 237 -8.36 21.57 5.38
C SER A 237 -7.33 20.45 5.50
N ALA A 238 -6.04 20.76 5.36
CA ALA A 238 -4.96 19.78 5.60
C ALA A 238 -4.89 19.30 7.07
N ALA A 239 -5.59 19.95 8.00
CA ALA A 239 -5.70 19.46 9.38
C ALA A 239 -6.69 18.27 9.53
N LEU A 240 -7.37 17.88 8.46
CA LEU A 240 -8.26 16.72 8.42
C LEU A 240 -7.55 15.54 7.77
N PRO A 241 -7.11 14.50 8.52
CA PRO A 241 -6.28 13.40 7.98
C PRO A 241 -6.91 12.66 6.78
N HIS A 242 -8.25 12.59 6.73
CA HIS A 242 -9.02 11.89 5.68
C HIS A 242 -10.10 12.77 5.04
N GLY A 243 -9.90 14.09 5.00
CA GLY A 243 -10.79 15.00 4.26
C GLY A 243 -10.59 14.83 2.75
N GLY A 244 -11.67 14.85 1.96
CA GLY A 244 -11.58 14.89 0.48
C GLY A 244 -11.20 16.28 -0.04
N PRO A 245 -10.79 16.40 -1.32
CA PRO A 245 -10.57 17.70 -1.96
C PRO A 245 -11.88 18.48 -2.00
N GLY A 246 -11.79 19.78 -1.70
CA GLY A 246 -12.93 20.68 -1.60
C GLY A 246 -12.80 21.92 -2.47
N GLU A 247 -13.64 22.90 -2.17
CA GLU A 247 -13.70 24.18 -2.89
C GLU A 247 -12.79 25.27 -2.29
N ARG A 248 -11.95 24.90 -1.28
CA ARG A 248 -11.00 25.84 -0.70
C ARG A 248 -10.00 26.29 -1.77
N LYS A 249 -9.80 27.61 -1.84
CA LYS A 249 -8.89 28.24 -2.81
C LYS A 249 -7.51 28.41 -2.21
N LEU A 250 -6.50 28.03 -3.00
CA LEU A 250 -5.09 28.13 -2.64
C LEU A 250 -4.67 29.58 -2.43
N ALA A 251 -4.10 29.88 -1.27
CA ALA A 251 -3.61 31.18 -0.90
C ALA A 251 -2.11 31.14 -0.54
N ARG A 252 -1.45 32.29 -0.66
CA ARG A 252 -0.04 32.44 -0.28
C ARG A 252 0.17 32.16 1.20
N GLY A 253 1.12 31.30 1.53
CA GLY A 253 1.42 30.85 2.89
C GLY A 253 0.70 29.56 3.29
N ASP A 254 -0.21 29.04 2.46
CA ASP A 254 -0.87 27.78 2.75
C ASP A 254 0.13 26.60 2.74
N ALA A 255 -0.06 25.68 3.68
CA ALA A 255 0.40 24.32 3.55
C ALA A 255 -0.39 23.65 2.41
N VAL A 256 0.29 22.98 1.49
CA VAL A 256 -0.32 22.15 0.45
C VAL A 256 0.06 20.72 0.74
N LEU A 257 -0.92 19.91 1.10
CA LEU A 257 -0.78 18.49 1.35
C LEU A 257 -1.40 17.73 0.16
N ILE A 258 -0.58 16.92 -0.50
CA ILE A 258 -1.01 15.98 -1.54
C ILE A 258 -0.65 14.58 -1.05
N ASP A 259 -1.66 13.74 -0.90
CA ASP A 259 -1.55 12.34 -0.52
C ASP A 259 -2.17 11.50 -1.63
N CYS A 260 -1.36 10.71 -2.32
CA CYS A 260 -1.79 10.06 -3.54
C CYS A 260 -0.95 8.82 -3.88
N GLY A 261 -1.54 8.01 -4.75
CA GLY A 261 -0.89 6.83 -5.28
C GLY A 261 -1.32 6.47 -6.69
N CYS A 262 -0.60 5.58 -7.31
CA CYS A 262 -0.98 4.98 -8.58
C CYS A 262 -0.74 3.47 -8.57
N ARG A 263 -1.25 2.79 -9.61
CA ARG A 263 -1.08 1.34 -9.75
C ARG A 263 -0.20 0.99 -10.94
N VAL A 264 0.78 0.12 -10.69
CA VAL A 264 1.62 -0.51 -11.72
C VAL A 264 1.46 -2.02 -11.60
N ARG A 265 0.95 -2.66 -12.66
CA ARG A 265 0.70 -4.12 -12.69
C ARG A 265 -0.15 -4.65 -11.53
N GLY A 266 -1.07 -3.84 -11.02
CA GLY A 266 -1.95 -4.18 -9.90
C GLY A 266 -1.38 -3.87 -8.52
N TYR A 267 -0.13 -3.41 -8.41
CA TYR A 267 0.52 -2.99 -7.16
C TYR A 267 0.46 -1.48 -7.03
N THR A 268 0.20 -1.01 -5.81
CA THR A 268 0.01 0.40 -5.51
C THR A 268 1.22 1.00 -4.81
N SER A 269 1.38 2.32 -4.95
CA SER A 269 2.19 3.19 -4.11
C SER A 269 1.31 4.06 -3.24
N ASP A 270 1.87 4.62 -2.18
CA ASP A 270 1.22 5.58 -1.29
C ASP A 270 2.22 6.64 -0.83
N VAL A 271 2.01 7.89 -1.23
CA VAL A 271 3.01 8.94 -1.04
C VAL A 271 2.33 10.26 -0.67
N THR A 272 2.66 10.78 0.51
CA THR A 272 2.23 12.12 0.90
C THR A 272 3.38 13.12 0.85
N ARG A 273 3.10 14.27 0.27
CA ARG A 273 3.97 15.45 0.29
C ARG A 273 3.24 16.65 0.86
N THR A 274 3.86 17.31 1.84
CA THR A 274 3.42 18.62 2.31
C THR A 274 4.46 19.66 1.91
N VAL A 275 4.02 20.71 1.19
CA VAL A 275 4.88 21.82 0.74
C VAL A 275 4.24 23.14 1.15
N SER A 276 4.99 24.26 1.05
CA SER A 276 4.47 25.59 1.27
C SER A 276 4.26 26.32 -0.05
N PHE A 277 3.08 26.93 -0.24
CA PHE A 277 2.82 27.83 -1.35
C PHE A 277 3.15 29.28 -0.97
N GLY A 278 4.35 29.72 -1.29
CA GLY A 278 4.93 30.96 -0.79
C GLY A 278 5.62 30.79 0.57
N PRO A 279 6.05 31.89 1.23
CA PRO A 279 6.77 31.81 2.50
C PRO A 279 5.92 31.14 3.60
N PRO A 280 6.38 30.05 4.22
CA PRO A 280 5.70 29.41 5.34
C PRO A 280 5.81 30.23 6.61
N SER A 281 4.82 30.09 7.52
CA SER A 281 4.92 30.59 8.89
C SER A 281 6.00 29.83 9.69
N ASP A 282 6.49 30.44 10.78
CA ASP A 282 7.44 29.81 11.70
C ASP A 282 6.84 28.54 12.34
N ASP A 283 5.54 28.59 12.71
CA ASP A 283 4.82 27.41 13.22
C ASP A 283 4.83 26.27 12.20
N PHE A 284 4.58 26.56 10.93
CA PHE A 284 4.58 25.54 9.88
C PHE A 284 5.98 24.94 9.67
N ARG A 285 7.04 25.78 9.60
CA ARG A 285 8.43 25.30 9.52
C ARG A 285 8.79 24.38 10.69
N LYS A 286 8.42 24.79 11.91
CA LYS A 286 8.66 24.02 13.13
C LYS A 286 7.97 22.66 13.07
N VAL A 287 6.68 22.64 12.75
CA VAL A 287 5.89 21.39 12.69
C VAL A 287 6.41 20.46 11.59
N TYR A 288 6.69 21.00 10.40
CA TYR A 288 7.31 20.22 9.31
C TYR A 288 8.61 19.56 9.74
N GLY A 289 9.49 20.33 10.41
CA GLY A 289 10.76 19.80 10.93
C GLY A 289 10.57 18.67 11.95
N ILE A 290 9.52 18.72 12.78
CA ILE A 290 9.21 17.65 13.74
C ILE A 290 8.74 16.40 13.00
N VAL A 291 7.80 16.53 12.07
CA VAL A 291 7.27 15.41 11.26
C VAL A 291 8.38 14.77 10.43
N ASN A 292 9.26 15.58 9.82
CA ASN A 292 10.42 15.09 9.07
C ASN A 292 11.37 14.25 9.95
N ARG A 293 11.68 14.69 11.18
CA ARG A 293 12.49 13.90 12.11
C ARG A 293 11.77 12.64 12.60
N ALA A 294 10.45 12.70 12.78
CA ALA A 294 9.66 11.54 13.16
C ALA A 294 9.67 10.48 12.06
N GLN A 295 9.58 10.89 10.77
CA GLN A 295 9.73 9.97 9.65
C GLN A 295 11.11 9.31 9.64
N VAL A 296 12.18 10.08 9.83
CA VAL A 296 13.55 9.53 9.92
C VAL A 296 13.66 8.50 11.04
N ALA A 297 13.14 8.80 12.23
CA ALA A 297 13.17 7.86 13.36
C ALA A 297 12.38 6.57 13.08
N GLY A 298 11.26 6.67 12.38
CA GLY A 298 10.49 5.50 11.91
C GLY A 298 11.28 4.65 10.91
N ILE A 299 11.95 5.30 9.93
CA ILE A 299 12.78 4.62 8.93
C ILE A 299 13.98 3.93 9.58
N GLU A 300 14.68 4.60 10.51
CA GLU A 300 15.81 4.02 11.24
C GLU A 300 15.42 2.83 12.13
N ALA A 301 14.19 2.83 12.64
CA ALA A 301 13.65 1.71 13.42
C ALA A 301 13.11 0.55 12.54
N LEU A 302 12.97 0.75 11.22
CA LEU A 302 12.37 -0.23 10.31
C LEU A 302 13.41 -1.28 9.91
N GLU A 303 13.44 -2.40 10.64
CA GLU A 303 14.37 -3.51 10.44
C GLU A 303 13.66 -4.86 10.52
N VAL A 304 14.21 -5.87 9.86
CA VAL A 304 13.76 -7.28 10.01
C VAL A 304 13.93 -7.72 11.46
N GLY A 305 12.87 -8.32 12.02
CA GLY A 305 12.81 -8.75 13.42
C GLY A 305 12.22 -7.73 14.39
N ARG A 306 12.18 -6.44 14.03
CA ARG A 306 11.42 -5.42 14.78
C ARG A 306 9.93 -5.64 14.63
N THR A 307 9.16 -5.21 15.61
CA THR A 307 7.68 -5.26 15.57
C THR A 307 7.10 -3.95 15.05
N GLY A 308 5.88 -4.02 14.49
CA GLY A 308 5.17 -2.82 14.05
C GLY A 308 4.98 -1.79 15.17
N GLU A 309 4.78 -2.27 16.42
CA GLU A 309 4.69 -1.41 17.61
C GLU A 309 5.99 -0.67 17.91
N GLU A 310 7.15 -1.30 17.74
CA GLU A 310 8.44 -0.66 17.99
C GLU A 310 8.73 0.45 16.97
N VAL A 311 8.39 0.23 15.71
CA VAL A 311 8.56 1.22 14.64
C VAL A 311 7.62 2.41 14.85
N ASP A 312 6.32 2.16 15.14
CA ASP A 312 5.36 3.24 15.49
C ASP A 312 5.86 4.06 16.68
N ARG A 313 6.31 3.40 17.75
CA ARG A 313 6.79 4.06 18.95
C ARG A 313 8.01 4.97 18.69
N ALA A 314 8.92 4.56 17.82
CA ALA A 314 10.11 5.36 17.50
C ALA A 314 9.75 6.72 16.87
N ALA A 315 8.88 6.72 15.87
CA ALA A 315 8.42 7.94 15.23
C ALA A 315 7.49 8.77 16.14
N ARG A 316 6.55 8.12 16.80
CA ARG A 316 5.57 8.75 17.70
C ARG A 316 6.26 9.48 18.85
N LYS A 317 7.31 8.90 19.43
CA LYS A 317 8.07 9.51 20.50
C LYS A 317 8.66 10.88 20.11
N VAL A 318 9.15 11.06 18.90
CA VAL A 318 9.67 12.36 18.42
C VAL A 318 8.58 13.43 18.44
N ILE A 319 7.36 13.08 18.07
CA ILE A 319 6.21 14.00 18.06
C ILE A 319 5.73 14.30 19.48
N GLU A 320 5.69 13.27 20.35
CA GLU A 320 5.31 13.40 21.76
C GLU A 320 6.29 14.26 22.55
N ASP A 321 7.61 14.02 22.42
CA ASP A 321 8.67 14.79 23.07
C ASP A 321 8.66 16.27 22.63
N ALA A 322 8.19 16.56 21.42
CA ALA A 322 8.00 17.92 20.94
C ALA A 322 6.68 18.58 21.42
N GLY A 323 5.84 17.88 22.19
CA GLY A 323 4.58 18.38 22.77
C GLY A 323 3.38 18.29 21.81
N TYR A 324 3.48 17.56 20.69
CA TYR A 324 2.44 17.45 19.67
C TYR A 324 1.73 16.07 19.66
N GLY A 325 1.98 15.18 20.62
CA GLY A 325 1.48 13.80 20.63
C GLY A 325 -0.04 13.67 20.39
N ARG A 326 -0.86 14.57 20.99
CA ARG A 326 -2.33 14.57 20.80
C ARG A 326 -2.79 14.88 19.37
N TYR A 327 -1.90 15.42 18.53
CA TYR A 327 -2.17 15.78 17.15
C TYR A 327 -1.69 14.74 16.13
N PHE A 328 -1.08 13.64 16.58
CA PHE A 328 -0.76 12.47 15.77
C PHE A 328 -1.76 11.36 16.06
N THR A 329 -2.86 11.36 15.34
CA THR A 329 -4.09 10.61 15.67
C THR A 329 -4.23 9.26 15.00
N HIS A 330 -3.36 8.91 14.05
CA HIS A 330 -3.39 7.63 13.34
C HIS A 330 -2.14 6.77 13.63
N ARG A 331 -2.10 5.54 13.11
CA ARG A 331 -0.93 4.67 13.12
C ARG A 331 0.21 5.27 12.30
N LEU A 332 1.44 4.83 12.55
CA LEU A 332 2.60 5.30 11.79
C LEU A 332 2.58 4.88 10.33
N GLY A 333 1.96 3.75 10.00
CA GLY A 333 1.91 3.24 8.64
C GLY A 333 1.23 1.88 8.53
N HIS A 334 1.18 1.38 7.33
CA HIS A 334 0.54 0.12 6.98
C HIS A 334 1.33 -0.62 5.90
N GLY A 335 1.07 -1.90 5.74
CA GLY A 335 1.51 -2.64 4.57
C GLY A 335 0.80 -2.12 3.32
N LEU A 336 1.49 -2.20 2.21
CA LEU A 336 0.92 -1.91 0.90
C LEU A 336 1.37 -2.98 -0.10
N GLY A 337 0.63 -3.11 -1.18
CA GLY A 337 0.92 -4.11 -2.21
C GLY A 337 -0.12 -4.07 -3.30
N MET A 338 -0.93 -5.11 -3.42
CA MET A 338 -2.07 -5.11 -4.32
C MET A 338 -3.25 -4.31 -3.77
N ASP A 339 -3.38 -4.20 -2.43
CA ASP A 339 -4.26 -3.23 -1.77
C ASP A 339 -3.43 -2.08 -1.21
N GLY A 340 -4.03 -0.89 -1.12
CA GLY A 340 -3.41 0.28 -0.51
C GLY A 340 -3.11 0.03 0.96
N HIS A 341 -4.05 -0.61 1.68
CA HIS A 341 -3.88 -1.00 3.08
C HIS A 341 -3.94 -2.51 3.21
N GLU A 342 -2.82 -3.12 3.58
CA GLU A 342 -2.72 -4.55 3.91
C GLU A 342 -1.74 -4.79 5.07
N HIS A 343 -1.56 -6.03 5.51
CA HIS A 343 -0.56 -6.36 6.54
C HIS A 343 0.89 -6.20 6.00
N PRO A 344 1.85 -5.88 6.92
CA PRO A 344 1.70 -5.62 8.36
C PRO A 344 1.33 -4.16 8.66
N TYR A 345 0.67 -3.92 9.82
CA TYR A 345 0.38 -2.56 10.31
C TYR A 345 1.44 -2.09 11.31
N LEU A 346 1.94 -0.86 11.13
CA LEU A 346 2.86 -0.20 12.06
C LEU A 346 2.04 0.58 13.09
N VAL A 347 1.65 -0.13 14.16
CA VAL A 347 0.71 0.40 15.16
C VAL A 347 0.98 -0.23 16.52
N LYS A 348 0.67 0.52 17.58
CA LYS A 348 0.68 0.02 18.97
C LYS A 348 -0.12 -1.27 19.10
N GLY A 349 0.46 -2.28 19.75
CA GLY A 349 -0.13 -3.62 19.93
C GLY A 349 0.23 -4.62 18.84
N ASN A 350 0.75 -4.21 17.69
CA ASN A 350 1.26 -5.16 16.71
C ASN A 350 2.67 -5.64 17.10
N ARG A 351 2.73 -6.80 17.71
CA ARG A 351 3.95 -7.45 18.21
C ARG A 351 4.51 -8.51 17.28
N LYS A 352 3.92 -8.69 16.10
CA LYS A 352 4.48 -9.61 15.10
C LYS A 352 5.76 -9.02 14.52
N PRO A 353 6.86 -9.81 14.47
CA PRO A 353 8.10 -9.36 13.83
C PRO A 353 7.89 -9.07 12.35
N LEU A 354 8.47 -7.99 11.87
CA LEU A 354 8.61 -7.68 10.46
C LEU A 354 9.62 -8.62 9.82
N VAL A 355 9.38 -9.02 8.59
CA VAL A 355 10.23 -9.96 7.86
C VAL A 355 10.67 -9.37 6.51
N ALA A 356 11.74 -9.92 5.94
CA ALA A 356 12.15 -9.57 4.58
C ALA A 356 11.00 -9.84 3.59
N GLY A 357 10.82 -8.95 2.62
CA GLY A 357 9.67 -8.94 1.70
C GLY A 357 8.47 -8.15 2.19
N ASN A 358 8.40 -7.72 3.46
CA ASN A 358 7.37 -6.76 3.85
C ASN A 358 7.58 -5.41 3.13
N SER A 359 6.50 -4.80 2.67
CA SER A 359 6.46 -3.41 2.20
C SER A 359 5.49 -2.62 3.06
N VAL A 360 5.90 -1.41 3.48
CA VAL A 360 5.15 -0.58 4.43
C VAL A 360 5.31 0.89 4.09
N THR A 361 4.30 1.71 4.47
CA THR A 361 4.41 3.17 4.52
C THR A 361 5.04 3.62 5.83
N ILE A 362 5.73 4.76 5.82
CA ILE A 362 6.16 5.51 7.02
C ILE A 362 5.62 6.93 6.87
N GLU A 363 4.52 7.23 7.58
CA GLU A 363 3.66 8.39 7.34
C GLU A 363 3.31 9.19 8.62
N PRO A 364 4.27 9.61 9.45
CA PRO A 364 3.93 10.42 10.62
C PRO A 364 3.27 11.74 10.20
N GLY A 365 2.31 12.20 11.02
CA GLY A 365 1.61 13.46 10.76
C GLY A 365 1.29 14.24 12.04
N ILE A 366 1.19 15.57 11.90
CA ILE A 366 0.69 16.49 12.93
C ILE A 366 -0.41 17.33 12.31
N TYR A 367 -1.60 17.29 12.89
CA TYR A 367 -2.80 17.97 12.38
C TYR A 367 -3.28 18.99 13.41
N LEU A 368 -3.06 20.29 13.12
CA LEU A 368 -3.44 21.38 14.00
C LEU A 368 -4.81 21.93 13.56
N PRO A 369 -5.89 21.68 14.32
CA PRO A 369 -7.24 22.12 13.95
C PRO A 369 -7.28 23.61 13.57
N GLU A 370 -8.02 23.94 12.52
CA GLU A 370 -8.22 25.29 11.99
C GLU A 370 -6.94 26.01 11.49
N LYS A 371 -5.77 25.34 11.54
CA LYS A 371 -4.50 25.91 11.08
C LYS A 371 -3.98 25.22 9.82
N PHE A 372 -3.41 24.03 10.00
CA PHE A 372 -2.84 23.21 8.92
C PHE A 372 -2.52 21.79 9.42
N GLY A 373 -2.32 20.88 8.48
CA GLY A 373 -1.71 19.57 8.72
C GLY A 373 -0.39 19.41 7.99
N VAL A 374 0.45 18.55 8.52
CA VAL A 374 1.68 18.09 7.87
C VAL A 374 1.74 16.58 7.97
N ARG A 375 1.82 15.89 6.83
CA ARG A 375 2.16 14.48 6.69
C ARG A 375 3.30 14.35 5.67
N ILE A 376 4.27 13.50 5.96
CA ILE A 376 5.34 13.11 5.04
C ILE A 376 5.36 11.60 5.02
N GLU A 377 5.15 11.02 3.85
CA GLU A 377 4.96 9.60 3.67
C GLU A 377 5.78 9.06 2.51
N ASP A 378 6.39 7.93 2.74
CA ASP A 378 7.11 7.17 1.74
C ASP A 378 6.98 5.66 1.94
N ASP A 379 7.09 4.93 0.83
CA ASP A 379 7.03 3.48 0.77
C ASP A 379 8.42 2.85 0.94
N TYR A 380 8.49 1.81 1.77
CA TYR A 380 9.72 1.06 2.04
C TYR A 380 9.48 -0.44 1.94
N GLY A 381 10.44 -1.15 1.32
CA GLY A 381 10.51 -2.61 1.31
C GLY A 381 11.63 -3.13 2.21
N LEU A 382 11.33 -4.09 3.08
CA LEU A 382 12.33 -4.72 3.91
C LEU A 382 13.09 -5.79 3.11
N ARG A 383 14.42 -5.77 3.19
CA ARG A 383 15.30 -6.78 2.61
C ARG A 383 15.99 -7.55 3.73
N GLU A 384 16.59 -8.70 3.44
CA GLU A 384 17.42 -9.44 4.38
C GLU A 384 18.50 -8.53 5.03
N LYS A 385 19.02 -7.58 4.27
CA LYS A 385 19.93 -6.54 4.76
C LYS A 385 19.49 -5.19 4.25
N GLY A 386 19.06 -4.33 5.19
CA GLY A 386 18.65 -2.95 4.92
C GLY A 386 17.27 -2.81 4.27
N LEU A 387 17.01 -1.63 3.74
CA LEU A 387 15.74 -1.22 3.17
C LEU A 387 15.86 -0.95 1.67
N ALA A 388 14.79 -1.22 0.93
CA ALA A 388 14.54 -0.65 -0.37
C ALA A 388 13.67 0.59 -0.21
N SER A 389 14.13 1.75 -0.61
CA SER A 389 13.26 2.91 -0.79
C SER A 389 12.43 2.66 -2.05
N LEU A 390 11.11 2.62 -1.90
CA LEU A 390 10.17 2.39 -3.00
C LEU A 390 9.61 3.71 -3.55
N SER A 391 9.76 4.80 -2.78
CA SER A 391 9.56 6.19 -3.21
C SER A 391 10.73 7.06 -2.75
N VAL A 392 10.87 8.27 -3.30
CA VAL A 392 12.00 9.17 -3.00
C VAL A 392 11.56 10.22 -1.99
N ARG A 393 12.10 10.15 -0.79
CA ARG A 393 11.81 11.04 0.33
C ARG A 393 12.36 12.47 0.10
N PRO A 394 11.59 13.54 0.43
CA PRO A 394 12.12 14.89 0.47
C PRO A 394 13.09 15.07 1.65
N GLN A 395 14.18 15.81 1.44
CA GLN A 395 15.14 16.10 2.53
C GLN A 395 14.69 17.29 3.38
N GLU A 396 14.06 18.29 2.74
CA GLU A 396 13.69 19.57 3.35
C GLU A 396 12.30 20.02 2.89
N LEU A 397 11.77 21.04 3.59
CA LEU A 397 10.52 21.68 3.20
C LEU A 397 10.69 22.39 1.85
N VAL A 398 9.92 21.96 0.87
CA VAL A 398 9.83 22.64 -0.42
C VAL A 398 8.94 23.88 -0.29
N VAL A 399 9.46 25.03 -0.74
CA VAL A 399 8.76 26.30 -0.78
C VAL A 399 8.51 26.66 -2.25
N LEU A 400 7.27 26.58 -2.68
CA LEU A 400 6.86 26.92 -4.04
C LEU A 400 6.74 28.44 -4.20
N LYS A 401 6.81 28.91 -5.46
CA LYS A 401 6.54 30.32 -5.78
C LYS A 401 5.04 30.55 -5.58
N GLY A 402 4.67 31.39 -4.60
CA GLY A 402 3.30 31.76 -4.28
C GLY A 402 2.85 33.03 -5.01
#